data_77b1caf06bb9f14d2807cb7255d76528
#
_entry.id   77b1caf06bb9f14d2807cb7255d76528
#
_cell.length_a   1.000
_cell.length_b   1.000
_cell.length_c   1.000
_cell.angle_alpha   90.00
_cell.angle_beta   90.00
_cell.angle_gamma   90.00
#
_symmetry.space_group_name_H-M   'P 1'
#
loop_
_entity.id
_entity.type
_entity.pdbx_description
1 polymer ?
#
loop_
_entity_poly.entity_id
_entity_poly.type
_entity_poly.pdbx_seq_one_letter_code
_entity_poly.pdbx_strand_id
1 'polypeptide(L)'
;KPEEKNDSIKIKLIHSDSGTVEELSLDEYLYGVVSAEMPASYETEALKAQAIVARTYTIYQIKHNSQKHENADICDNYACCQAWISKEERFTKWKQEEAEQNWNKIVDCVNSTTNKIVTYNGEPINAFFHSNSGGITESSVNVWGGIDYPYLKAVETAGEDGYTQFASQVQLKKDELLKKLKETYSDCEIDFSKEDCVKIIDYTTSGRVKTIKFGNKEIAGTEARKILGLKSTNFIVEIGENEITFSVKGNGHGVGMS
;
A
#
# COMPACT_ATOMS: atom_id res chain seq x y z
N LYS A 1 -23.93 9.26 -32.43
CA LYS A 1 -23.14 8.03 -32.70
C LYS A 1 -22.73 7.46 -31.36
N PRO A 2 -22.93 6.15 -31.08
CA PRO A 2 -22.33 5.56 -29.91
C PRO A 2 -20.82 5.67 -30.08
N GLU A 3 -20.13 6.22 -29.09
CA GLU A 3 -18.68 6.16 -29.02
C GLU A 3 -18.32 4.68 -28.92
N GLU A 4 -17.50 4.21 -29.87
CA GLU A 4 -16.92 2.87 -29.80
C GLU A 4 -16.16 2.79 -28.45
N LYS A 5 -16.62 1.90 -27.56
CA LYS A 5 -15.87 1.51 -26.38
C LYS A 5 -14.51 1.02 -26.87
N ASN A 6 -13.47 1.68 -26.45
CA ASN A 6 -12.10 1.31 -26.79
C ASN A 6 -11.72 0.06 -25.99
N ASP A 7 -12.21 -1.11 -26.41
CA ASP A 7 -11.94 -2.45 -25.84
C ASP A 7 -10.50 -2.95 -26.12
N SER A 8 -9.56 -2.04 -26.36
CA SER A 8 -8.31 -2.38 -27.02
C SER A 8 -7.21 -2.95 -26.11
N ILE A 9 -7.28 -2.79 -24.78
CA ILE A 9 -6.26 -3.32 -23.87
C ILE A 9 -6.83 -4.50 -23.09
N LYS A 10 -6.27 -5.70 -23.33
CA LYS A 10 -6.54 -6.91 -22.56
C LYS A 10 -5.48 -7.09 -21.47
N ILE A 11 -5.90 -7.53 -20.31
CA ILE A 11 -5.07 -7.80 -19.14
C ILE A 11 -5.14 -9.28 -18.82
N LYS A 12 -3.99 -9.92 -18.72
CA LYS A 12 -3.86 -11.28 -18.19
C LYS A 12 -3.57 -11.20 -16.69
N LEU A 13 -4.59 -11.46 -15.89
CA LEU A 13 -4.54 -11.50 -14.44
C LEU A 13 -4.24 -12.92 -13.96
N ILE A 14 -3.17 -13.10 -13.19
CA ILE A 14 -2.91 -14.36 -12.50
C ILE A 14 -3.44 -14.30 -11.06
N HIS A 15 -4.24 -15.30 -10.69
CA HIS A 15 -4.73 -15.48 -9.33
C HIS A 15 -3.67 -16.14 -8.46
N SER A 16 -3.25 -15.45 -7.40
CA SER A 16 -2.11 -15.84 -6.56
C SER A 16 -2.36 -17.12 -5.75
N ASP A 17 -3.62 -17.45 -5.49
CA ASP A 17 -4.03 -18.63 -4.72
C ASP A 17 -4.10 -19.90 -5.57
N SER A 18 -4.59 -19.79 -6.80
CA SER A 18 -4.84 -20.93 -7.71
C SER A 18 -3.80 -21.06 -8.81
N GLY A 19 -3.06 -19.98 -9.12
CA GLY A 19 -2.18 -19.91 -10.28
C GLY A 19 -2.92 -19.86 -11.63
N THR A 20 -4.24 -19.74 -11.64
CA THR A 20 -5.03 -19.62 -12.87
C THR A 20 -4.87 -18.23 -13.48
N VAL A 21 -4.90 -18.15 -14.81
CA VAL A 21 -4.82 -16.89 -15.55
C VAL A 21 -6.17 -16.59 -16.19
N GLU A 22 -6.67 -15.40 -15.98
CA GLU A 22 -7.90 -14.85 -16.53
C GLU A 22 -7.58 -13.68 -17.46
N GLU A 23 -8.30 -13.57 -18.58
CA GLU A 23 -8.17 -12.43 -19.49
C GLU A 23 -9.38 -11.50 -19.35
N LEU A 24 -9.14 -10.25 -18.98
CA LEU A 24 -10.13 -9.21 -18.78
C LEU A 24 -9.83 -8.00 -19.68
N SER A 25 -10.83 -7.19 -20.01
CA SER A 25 -10.54 -5.83 -20.46
C SER A 25 -9.92 -5.01 -19.32
N LEU A 26 -9.14 -3.98 -19.65
CA LEU A 26 -8.52 -3.11 -18.64
C LEU A 26 -9.57 -2.50 -17.68
N ASP A 27 -10.72 -2.07 -18.20
CA ASP A 27 -11.75 -1.46 -17.35
C ASP A 27 -12.43 -2.52 -16.45
N GLU A 28 -12.72 -3.75 -16.93
CA GLU A 28 -13.22 -4.86 -16.08
C GLU A 28 -12.23 -5.21 -14.98
N TYR A 29 -10.94 -5.29 -15.29
CA TYR A 29 -9.89 -5.48 -14.28
C TYR A 29 -9.91 -4.35 -13.23
N LEU A 30 -10.06 -3.10 -13.66
CA LEU A 30 -10.09 -1.94 -12.75
C LEU A 30 -11.34 -1.88 -11.86
N TYR A 31 -12.49 -2.44 -12.27
CA TYR A 31 -13.64 -2.57 -11.37
C TYR A 31 -13.27 -3.41 -10.13
N GLY A 32 -12.58 -4.52 -10.35
CA GLY A 32 -12.08 -5.38 -9.28
C GLY A 32 -11.03 -4.70 -8.40
N VAL A 33 -10.07 -3.99 -9.01
CA VAL A 33 -9.02 -3.26 -8.27
C VAL A 33 -9.62 -2.16 -7.40
N VAL A 34 -10.41 -1.24 -7.98
CA VAL A 34 -10.98 -0.10 -7.24
C VAL A 34 -11.86 -0.60 -6.10
N SER A 35 -12.65 -1.65 -6.32
CA SER A 35 -13.51 -2.21 -5.28
C SER A 35 -12.73 -2.93 -4.17
N ALA A 36 -11.53 -3.45 -4.46
CA ALA A 36 -10.65 -4.06 -3.46
C ALA A 36 -9.89 -3.03 -2.63
N GLU A 37 -9.42 -1.96 -3.27
CA GLU A 37 -8.51 -0.98 -2.67
C GLU A 37 -9.22 0.15 -1.92
N MET A 38 -10.45 0.52 -2.31
CA MET A 38 -11.15 1.66 -1.74
C MET A 38 -12.61 1.35 -1.40
N PRO A 39 -13.11 1.72 -0.20
CA PRO A 39 -14.52 1.58 0.13
C PRO A 39 -15.44 2.32 -0.85
N ALA A 40 -16.51 1.68 -1.32
CA ALA A 40 -17.48 2.30 -2.22
C ALA A 40 -18.20 3.53 -1.60
N SER A 41 -18.19 3.65 -0.26
CA SER A 41 -18.72 4.80 0.47
C SER A 41 -17.90 6.08 0.32
N TYR A 42 -16.66 5.99 -0.20
CA TYR A 42 -15.82 7.17 -0.41
C TYR A 42 -16.41 8.09 -1.48
N GLU A 43 -15.97 9.35 -1.49
CA GLU A 43 -16.40 10.34 -2.44
C GLU A 43 -16.11 9.92 -3.89
N THR A 44 -17.00 10.27 -4.80
CA THR A 44 -16.89 9.91 -6.22
C THR A 44 -15.55 10.33 -6.83
N GLU A 45 -15.05 11.52 -6.48
CA GLU A 45 -13.77 12.01 -7.02
C GLU A 45 -12.58 11.24 -6.45
N ALA A 46 -12.64 10.72 -5.22
CA ALA A 46 -11.64 9.85 -4.67
C ALA A 46 -11.60 8.49 -5.40
N LEU A 47 -12.76 7.89 -5.67
CA LEU A 47 -12.86 6.66 -6.47
C LEU A 47 -12.35 6.85 -7.90
N LYS A 48 -12.62 7.99 -8.53
CA LYS A 48 -12.08 8.34 -9.85
C LYS A 48 -10.56 8.51 -9.82
N ALA A 49 -10.01 9.15 -8.79
CA ALA A 49 -8.57 9.29 -8.61
C ALA A 49 -7.91 7.91 -8.47
N GLN A 50 -8.49 7.02 -7.64
CA GLN A 50 -8.02 5.64 -7.50
C GLN A 50 -8.05 4.89 -8.84
N ALA A 51 -9.11 5.03 -9.63
CA ALA A 51 -9.21 4.39 -10.95
C ALA A 51 -8.11 4.87 -11.91
N ILE A 52 -7.82 6.18 -11.94
CA ILE A 52 -6.73 6.75 -12.77
C ILE A 52 -5.37 6.23 -12.32
N VAL A 53 -5.11 6.22 -11.02
CA VAL A 53 -3.83 5.76 -10.45
C VAL A 53 -3.64 4.27 -10.68
N ALA A 54 -4.66 3.44 -10.43
CA ALA A 54 -4.61 2.00 -10.67
C ALA A 54 -4.40 1.68 -12.16
N ARG A 55 -5.09 2.38 -13.07
CA ARG A 55 -4.89 2.26 -14.51
C ARG A 55 -3.47 2.60 -14.91
N THR A 56 -2.95 3.70 -14.38
CA THR A 56 -1.58 4.16 -14.66
C THR A 56 -0.57 3.13 -14.20
N TYR A 57 -0.71 2.61 -12.98
CA TYR A 57 0.14 1.55 -12.44
C TYR A 57 0.11 0.30 -13.33
N THR A 58 -1.08 -0.15 -13.72
CA THR A 58 -1.24 -1.33 -14.58
C THR A 58 -0.54 -1.16 -15.92
N ILE A 59 -0.74 -0.03 -16.60
CA ILE A 59 -0.09 0.26 -17.88
C ILE A 59 1.43 0.35 -17.71
N TYR A 60 1.91 0.94 -16.61
CA TYR A 60 3.33 0.98 -16.30
C TYR A 60 3.91 -0.43 -16.14
N GLN A 61 3.24 -1.32 -15.38
CA GLN A 61 3.69 -2.70 -15.17
C GLN A 61 3.77 -3.48 -16.49
N ILE A 62 2.75 -3.40 -17.33
CA ILE A 62 2.74 -4.04 -18.66
C ILE A 62 3.91 -3.56 -19.50
N LYS A 63 4.19 -2.26 -19.49
CA LYS A 63 5.24 -1.66 -20.32
C LYS A 63 6.66 -2.00 -19.83
N HIS A 64 6.88 -2.06 -18.50
CA HIS A 64 8.23 -2.13 -17.93
C HIS A 64 8.55 -3.45 -17.22
N ASN A 65 7.54 -4.22 -16.84
CA ASN A 65 7.69 -5.42 -16.01
C ASN A 65 6.96 -6.64 -16.58
N SER A 66 6.82 -6.74 -17.91
CA SER A 66 6.07 -7.80 -18.61
C SER A 66 6.55 -9.23 -18.31
N GLN A 67 7.73 -9.40 -17.69
CA GLN A 67 8.27 -10.70 -17.31
C GLN A 67 8.18 -10.99 -15.81
N LYS A 68 7.49 -10.14 -15.04
CA LYS A 68 7.35 -10.30 -13.59
C LYS A 68 6.54 -11.55 -13.22
N HIS A 69 5.57 -11.90 -14.05
CA HIS A 69 4.71 -13.07 -13.90
C HIS A 69 4.81 -13.95 -15.14
N GLU A 70 4.89 -15.26 -14.95
CA GLU A 70 4.87 -16.20 -16.05
C GLU A 70 3.46 -16.22 -16.69
N ASN A 71 3.39 -15.93 -17.98
CA ASN A 71 2.15 -15.92 -18.78
C ASN A 71 1.05 -14.94 -18.34
N ALA A 72 1.39 -13.95 -17.49
CA ALA A 72 0.45 -12.94 -17.04
C ALA A 72 1.09 -11.54 -16.96
N ASP A 73 0.25 -10.52 -17.03
CA ASP A 73 0.67 -9.13 -16.95
C ASP A 73 0.76 -8.65 -15.51
N ILE A 74 -0.15 -9.13 -14.64
CA ILE A 74 -0.33 -8.65 -13.28
C ILE A 74 -0.96 -9.75 -12.40
N CYS A 75 -0.77 -9.67 -11.08
CA CYS A 75 -1.44 -10.55 -10.13
C CYS A 75 -2.40 -9.77 -9.19
N ASP A 76 -3.25 -10.52 -8.48
CA ASP A 76 -4.22 -10.01 -7.51
C ASP A 76 -3.65 -9.76 -6.10
N ASN A 77 -2.36 -9.97 -5.89
CA ASN A 77 -1.71 -9.82 -4.59
C ASN A 77 -1.23 -8.38 -4.38
N TYR A 78 -1.80 -7.69 -3.38
CA TYR A 78 -1.42 -6.33 -2.99
C TYR A 78 0.05 -6.17 -2.56
N ALA A 79 0.70 -7.23 -2.12
CA ALA A 79 2.11 -7.19 -1.75
C ALA A 79 3.04 -7.27 -2.96
N CYS A 80 2.52 -7.63 -4.12
CA CYS A 80 3.25 -7.80 -5.36
C CYS A 80 2.85 -6.77 -6.43
N CYS A 81 1.54 -6.63 -6.66
CA CYS A 81 0.95 -5.74 -7.65
C CYS A 81 -0.06 -4.79 -6.98
N GLN A 82 -1.35 -5.06 -7.10
CA GLN A 82 -2.43 -4.34 -6.42
C GLN A 82 -3.54 -5.34 -6.09
N ALA A 83 -4.32 -5.07 -5.04
CA ALA A 83 -5.43 -5.95 -4.69
C ALA A 83 -6.46 -6.00 -5.81
N TRP A 84 -7.05 -7.16 -6.00
CA TRP A 84 -8.16 -7.38 -6.90
C TRP A 84 -9.18 -8.32 -6.27
N ILE A 85 -10.44 -8.13 -6.60
CA ILE A 85 -11.54 -8.98 -6.15
C ILE A 85 -12.59 -9.10 -7.26
N SER A 86 -13.14 -10.30 -7.47
CA SER A 86 -14.23 -10.48 -8.41
C SER A 86 -15.53 -9.80 -7.94
N LYS A 87 -16.45 -9.53 -8.88
CA LYS A 87 -17.77 -8.99 -8.56
C LYS A 87 -18.52 -9.92 -7.60
N GLU A 88 -18.50 -11.22 -7.89
CA GLU A 88 -19.17 -12.26 -7.12
C GLU A 88 -18.66 -12.30 -5.68
N GLU A 89 -17.35 -12.33 -5.50
CA GLU A 89 -16.75 -12.35 -4.17
C GLU A 89 -17.01 -11.02 -3.43
N ARG A 90 -16.94 -9.88 -4.14
CA ARG A 90 -17.22 -8.58 -3.51
C ARG A 90 -18.64 -8.47 -3.00
N PHE A 91 -19.61 -9.02 -3.73
CA PHE A 91 -21.01 -9.02 -3.33
C PHE A 91 -21.25 -9.82 -2.04
N THR A 92 -20.49 -10.86 -1.77
CA THR A 92 -20.57 -11.61 -0.49
C THR A 92 -20.10 -10.79 0.72
N LYS A 93 -19.30 -9.73 0.49
CA LYS A 93 -18.72 -8.87 1.54
C LYS A 93 -19.54 -7.61 1.81
N TRP A 94 -20.47 -7.27 0.94
CA TRP A 94 -21.38 -6.15 1.11
C TRP A 94 -22.75 -6.61 1.59
N LYS A 95 -23.50 -5.69 2.19
CA LYS A 95 -24.92 -5.95 2.45
C LYS A 95 -25.65 -6.09 1.11
N GLN A 96 -26.54 -7.07 1.03
CA GLN A 96 -27.22 -7.42 -0.22
C GLN A 96 -27.97 -6.23 -0.85
N GLU A 97 -28.61 -5.40 -0.02
CA GLU A 97 -29.36 -4.22 -0.46
C GLU A 97 -28.47 -3.09 -1.02
N GLU A 98 -27.17 -3.06 -0.69
CA GLU A 98 -26.23 -2.01 -1.11
C GLU A 98 -25.31 -2.49 -2.24
N ALA A 99 -25.17 -3.79 -2.45
CA ALA A 99 -24.12 -4.38 -3.28
C ALA A 99 -24.16 -3.90 -4.74
N GLU A 100 -25.35 -3.89 -5.35
CA GLU A 100 -25.52 -3.46 -6.74
C GLU A 100 -25.26 -1.94 -6.91
N GLN A 101 -25.74 -1.13 -5.98
CA GLN A 101 -25.52 0.32 -5.98
C GLN A 101 -24.02 0.64 -5.83
N ASN A 102 -23.34 -0.01 -4.89
CA ASN A 102 -21.91 0.17 -4.64
C ASN A 102 -21.07 -0.23 -5.86
N TRP A 103 -21.40 -1.36 -6.47
CA TRP A 103 -20.72 -1.83 -7.66
C TRP A 103 -20.90 -0.87 -8.85
N ASN A 104 -22.13 -0.44 -9.11
CA ASN A 104 -22.43 0.49 -10.20
C ASN A 104 -21.72 1.84 -10.01
N LYS A 105 -21.64 2.34 -8.78
CA LYS A 105 -20.86 3.56 -8.49
C LYS A 105 -19.38 3.39 -8.86
N ILE A 106 -18.77 2.24 -8.56
CA ILE A 106 -17.37 1.95 -8.93
C ILE A 106 -17.23 1.86 -10.45
N VAL A 107 -18.12 1.14 -11.13
CA VAL A 107 -18.13 1.01 -12.59
C VAL A 107 -18.24 2.39 -13.25
N ASP A 108 -19.12 3.25 -12.78
CA ASP A 108 -19.29 4.62 -13.31
C ASP A 108 -18.03 5.47 -13.11
N CYS A 109 -17.37 5.34 -11.95
CA CYS A 109 -16.12 6.05 -11.66
C CYS A 109 -14.99 5.61 -12.60
N VAL A 110 -14.83 4.31 -12.82
CA VAL A 110 -13.83 3.76 -13.74
C VAL A 110 -14.13 4.21 -15.18
N ASN A 111 -15.37 4.05 -15.65
CA ASN A 111 -15.78 4.39 -17.01
C ASN A 111 -15.64 5.90 -17.30
N SER A 112 -15.99 6.76 -16.33
CA SER A 112 -15.85 8.22 -16.49
C SER A 112 -14.40 8.69 -16.57
N THR A 113 -13.45 7.83 -16.24
CA THR A 113 -12.01 8.09 -16.29
C THR A 113 -11.28 7.24 -17.35
N THR A 114 -12.00 6.55 -18.24
CA THR A 114 -11.43 5.76 -19.33
C THR A 114 -10.42 6.60 -20.12
N ASN A 115 -9.28 6.00 -20.48
CA ASN A 115 -8.15 6.63 -21.18
C ASN A 115 -7.40 7.74 -20.40
N LYS A 116 -7.74 7.98 -19.13
CA LYS A 116 -6.97 8.92 -18.29
C LYS A 116 -5.87 8.18 -17.51
N ILE A 117 -4.65 8.66 -17.67
CA ILE A 117 -3.46 8.16 -16.93
C ILE A 117 -2.62 9.35 -16.46
N VAL A 118 -1.78 9.11 -15.45
CA VAL A 118 -0.79 10.09 -14.99
C VAL A 118 0.53 9.84 -15.71
N THR A 119 1.10 10.90 -16.26
CA THR A 119 2.37 10.82 -17.01
C THR A 119 3.42 11.78 -16.43
N TYR A 120 4.68 11.42 -16.62
CA TYR A 120 5.83 12.27 -16.39
C TYR A 120 6.70 12.24 -17.66
N ASN A 121 6.99 13.41 -18.23
CA ASN A 121 7.68 13.53 -19.52
C ASN A 121 7.07 12.69 -20.65
N GLY A 122 5.73 12.59 -20.69
CA GLY A 122 4.99 11.85 -21.71
C GLY A 122 4.89 10.33 -21.49
N GLU A 123 5.54 9.79 -20.44
CA GLU A 123 5.52 8.36 -20.11
C GLU A 123 4.65 8.09 -18.88
N PRO A 124 3.90 6.95 -18.83
CA PRO A 124 3.17 6.56 -17.63
C PRO A 124 4.10 6.48 -16.43
N ILE A 125 3.66 6.98 -15.28
CA ILE A 125 4.41 6.88 -14.03
C ILE A 125 4.21 5.52 -13.35
N ASN A 126 5.14 5.12 -12.48
CA ASN A 126 4.93 4.02 -11.54
C ASN A 126 4.05 4.52 -10.39
N ALA A 127 2.74 4.46 -10.59
CA ALA A 127 1.74 5.16 -9.79
C ALA A 127 1.38 4.38 -8.52
N PHE A 128 2.25 4.40 -7.51
CA PHE A 128 1.97 3.80 -6.20
C PHE A 128 0.90 4.59 -5.43
N PHE A 129 0.22 3.90 -4.53
CA PHE A 129 -0.77 4.47 -3.62
C PHE A 129 -0.78 3.73 -2.28
N HIS A 130 -1.32 4.35 -1.25
CA HIS A 130 -1.39 3.80 0.09
C HIS A 130 -2.60 4.40 0.85
N SER A 131 -2.93 3.81 2.01
CA SER A 131 -4.16 4.15 2.73
C SER A 131 -4.12 5.52 3.41
N ASN A 132 -3.00 5.90 4.05
CA ASN A 132 -2.85 7.16 4.78
C ASN A 132 -1.38 7.49 4.99
N SER A 133 -0.94 8.69 4.62
CA SER A 133 0.47 9.08 4.71
C SER A 133 0.91 9.43 6.14
N GLY A 134 -0.02 9.76 7.03
CA GLY A 134 0.29 10.29 8.37
C GLY A 134 0.75 11.74 8.35
N GLY A 135 0.34 12.52 7.32
CA GLY A 135 0.62 13.94 7.16
C GLY A 135 1.75 14.27 6.19
N ILE A 136 2.55 13.28 5.77
CA ILE A 136 3.61 13.46 4.77
C ILE A 136 3.88 12.14 4.03
N THR A 137 3.98 12.18 2.71
CA THR A 137 4.36 11.01 1.89
C THR A 137 5.85 10.71 2.01
N GLU A 138 6.29 9.58 1.46
CA GLU A 138 7.68 9.16 1.47
C GLU A 138 8.23 9.03 0.05
N SER A 139 9.52 9.23 -0.12
CA SER A 139 10.22 8.94 -1.37
C SER A 139 10.37 7.43 -1.58
N SER A 140 10.14 6.96 -2.81
CA SER A 140 10.21 5.52 -3.15
C SER A 140 11.56 4.90 -2.81
N VAL A 141 12.66 5.61 -3.01
CA VAL A 141 14.02 5.15 -2.73
C VAL A 141 14.25 4.84 -1.24
N ASN A 142 13.56 5.54 -0.34
CA ASN A 142 13.66 5.29 1.10
C ASN A 142 12.90 4.03 1.55
N VAL A 143 11.92 3.57 0.75
CA VAL A 143 11.12 2.39 1.09
C VAL A 143 11.67 1.14 0.45
N TRP A 144 12.06 1.20 -0.83
CA TRP A 144 12.46 0.03 -1.61
C TRP A 144 13.90 0.08 -2.14
N GLY A 145 14.60 1.22 -1.94
CA GLY A 145 15.88 1.44 -2.63
C GLY A 145 15.72 1.62 -4.15
N GLY A 146 16.77 1.37 -4.91
CA GLY A 146 16.73 1.37 -6.37
C GLY A 146 16.55 2.75 -6.99
N ILE A 147 15.58 2.91 -7.88
CA ILE A 147 15.39 4.14 -8.66
C ILE A 147 14.77 5.24 -7.81
N ASP A 148 15.42 6.39 -7.79
CA ASP A 148 14.86 7.61 -7.19
C ASP A 148 13.95 8.34 -8.19
N TYR A 149 12.69 7.94 -8.24
CA TYR A 149 11.72 8.54 -9.15
C TYR A 149 11.46 10.01 -8.81
N PRO A 150 11.63 10.95 -9.78
CA PRO A 150 11.48 12.39 -9.52
C PRO A 150 10.06 12.80 -9.14
N TYR A 151 9.06 11.98 -9.44
CA TYR A 151 7.65 12.20 -9.14
C TYR A 151 7.15 11.44 -7.90
N LEU A 152 7.99 10.64 -7.22
CA LEU A 152 7.66 9.92 -5.97
C LEU A 152 8.53 10.47 -4.84
N LYS A 153 8.22 11.67 -4.41
CA LYS A 153 8.94 12.42 -3.36
C LYS A 153 8.06 12.60 -2.12
N ALA A 154 8.72 12.95 -1.02
CA ALA A 154 8.03 13.37 0.20
C ALA A 154 7.27 14.68 -0.06
N VAL A 155 5.96 14.68 0.19
CA VAL A 155 5.07 15.83 0.05
C VAL A 155 4.14 15.88 1.25
N GLU A 156 3.94 17.05 1.84
CA GLU A 156 2.95 17.26 2.89
C GLU A 156 1.54 17.00 2.37
N THR A 157 0.74 16.34 3.20
CA THR A 157 -0.67 16.01 2.92
C THR A 157 -1.55 16.61 4.01
N ALA A 158 -2.57 17.35 3.62
CA ALA A 158 -3.49 17.98 4.54
C ALA A 158 -4.78 17.16 4.73
N GLY A 159 -5.41 17.26 5.91
CA GLY A 159 -6.75 16.73 6.17
C GLY A 159 -6.83 15.23 6.42
N GLU A 160 -5.70 14.56 6.64
CA GLU A 160 -5.68 13.12 6.90
C GLU A 160 -5.92 12.74 8.38
N ASP A 161 -5.75 13.68 9.29
CA ASP A 161 -5.82 13.49 10.74
C ASP A 161 -7.22 13.16 11.26
N GLY A 162 -8.26 13.45 10.49
CA GLY A 162 -9.64 13.08 10.79
C GLY A 162 -10.00 11.61 10.52
N TYR A 163 -9.12 10.83 9.90
CA TYR A 163 -9.43 9.44 9.53
C TYR A 163 -8.86 8.44 10.54
N THR A 164 -9.57 7.33 10.74
CA THR A 164 -9.18 6.26 11.68
C THR A 164 -7.84 5.60 11.34
N GLN A 165 -7.42 5.68 10.08
CA GLN A 165 -6.14 5.16 9.60
C GLN A 165 -4.95 6.07 9.92
N PHE A 166 -5.20 7.31 10.38
CA PHE A 166 -4.15 8.29 10.64
C PHE A 166 -3.22 7.89 11.79
N ALA A 167 -3.77 7.32 12.86
CA ALA A 167 -3.00 6.92 14.02
C ALA A 167 -3.35 5.51 14.49
N SER A 168 -2.34 4.81 14.99
CA SER A 168 -2.49 3.51 15.63
C SER A 168 -1.41 3.28 16.67
N GLN A 169 -1.59 2.28 17.52
CA GLN A 169 -0.63 1.94 18.56
C GLN A 169 -0.45 0.43 18.62
N VAL A 170 0.77 -0.01 18.84
CA VAL A 170 1.12 -1.41 19.14
C VAL A 170 1.85 -1.43 20.46
N GLN A 171 1.32 -2.16 21.42
CA GLN A 171 1.95 -2.43 22.71
C GLN A 171 2.39 -3.88 22.76
N LEU A 172 3.63 -4.14 23.15
CA LEU A 172 4.20 -5.46 23.30
C LEU A 172 4.85 -5.59 24.67
N LYS A 173 4.64 -6.69 25.37
CA LYS A 173 5.47 -7.04 26.50
C LYS A 173 6.92 -7.23 26.06
N LYS A 174 7.87 -6.96 26.95
CA LYS A 174 9.31 -7.06 26.64
C LYS A 174 9.72 -8.43 26.11
N ASP A 175 9.14 -9.51 26.68
CA ASP A 175 9.36 -10.89 26.23
C ASP A 175 8.74 -11.19 24.86
N GLU A 176 7.55 -10.65 24.57
CA GLU A 176 6.90 -10.78 23.27
C GLU A 176 7.68 -10.06 22.15
N LEU A 177 8.19 -8.84 22.44
CA LEU A 177 9.06 -8.12 21.51
C LEU A 177 10.30 -8.95 21.17
N LEU A 178 11.01 -9.45 22.21
CA LEU A 178 12.20 -10.26 22.00
C LEU A 178 11.89 -11.55 21.22
N LYS A 179 10.77 -12.20 21.51
CA LYS A 179 10.33 -13.39 20.78
C LYS A 179 10.12 -13.10 19.29
N LYS A 180 9.36 -12.04 18.95
CA LYS A 180 9.13 -11.63 17.55
C LYS A 180 10.44 -11.34 16.80
N LEU A 181 11.38 -10.65 17.45
CA LEU A 181 12.68 -10.37 16.85
C LEU A 181 13.50 -11.64 16.63
N LYS A 182 13.46 -12.58 17.57
CA LYS A 182 14.18 -13.86 17.45
C LYS A 182 13.64 -14.80 16.37
N GLU A 183 12.41 -14.63 15.94
CA GLU A 183 11.87 -15.35 14.76
C GLU A 183 12.65 -15.02 13.47
N THR A 184 13.20 -13.79 13.37
CA THR A 184 14.04 -13.36 12.24
C THR A 184 15.52 -13.36 12.58
N TYR A 185 15.87 -12.96 13.80
CA TYR A 185 17.24 -12.82 14.32
C TYR A 185 17.42 -13.69 15.55
N SER A 186 17.76 -14.96 15.37
CA SER A 186 17.85 -15.95 16.46
C SER A 186 18.85 -15.56 17.56
N ASP A 187 19.88 -14.76 17.22
CA ASP A 187 20.92 -14.22 18.10
C ASP A 187 20.60 -12.80 18.65
N CYS A 188 19.33 -12.35 18.53
CA CYS A 188 18.93 -11.08 19.11
C CYS A 188 18.94 -11.14 20.64
N GLU A 189 19.61 -10.18 21.25
CA GLU A 189 19.70 -10.00 22.71
C GLU A 189 19.38 -8.56 23.06
N ILE A 190 18.50 -8.37 24.06
CA ILE A 190 18.09 -7.05 24.55
C ILE A 190 18.22 -7.03 26.07
N ASP A 191 19.05 -6.12 26.56
CA ASP A 191 19.15 -5.81 28.00
C ASP A 191 18.16 -4.68 28.32
N PHE A 192 16.97 -5.04 28.75
CA PHE A 192 15.89 -4.12 29.07
C PHE A 192 16.13 -3.23 30.32
N SER A 193 17.26 -3.42 31.03
CA SER A 193 17.67 -2.52 32.11
C SER A 193 18.29 -1.21 31.59
N LYS A 194 18.69 -1.19 30.32
CA LYS A 194 19.31 -0.04 29.66
C LYS A 194 18.25 0.87 29.05
N GLU A 195 18.38 2.18 29.22
CA GLU A 195 17.48 3.19 28.63
C GLU A 195 17.50 3.19 27.10
N ASP A 196 18.62 2.80 26.47
CA ASP A 196 18.80 2.75 25.02
C ASP A 196 18.64 1.33 24.44
N CYS A 197 17.98 0.43 25.18
CA CYS A 197 17.76 -0.96 24.76
C CYS A 197 16.93 -1.07 23.49
N VAL A 198 16.03 -0.11 23.22
CA VAL A 198 15.34 0.12 21.95
C VAL A 198 15.49 1.60 21.58
N LYS A 199 16.10 1.90 20.43
CA LYS A 199 16.42 3.27 20.05
C LYS A 199 16.32 3.48 18.54
N ILE A 200 15.60 4.51 18.12
CA ILE A 200 15.64 4.96 16.73
C ILE A 200 16.98 5.63 16.48
N ILE A 201 17.70 5.17 15.47
CA ILE A 201 19.05 5.63 15.13
C ILE A 201 19.00 6.73 14.07
N ASP A 202 18.14 6.57 13.05
CA ASP A 202 18.09 7.51 11.92
C ASP A 202 16.66 7.61 11.36
N TYR A 203 16.36 8.76 10.77
CA TYR A 203 15.10 9.08 10.12
C TYR A 203 15.32 9.41 8.65
N THR A 204 14.30 9.16 7.84
CA THR A 204 14.24 9.67 6.47
C THR A 204 13.91 11.18 6.48
N THR A 205 14.01 11.82 5.33
CA THR A 205 13.64 13.25 5.18
C THR A 205 12.17 13.54 5.46
N SER A 206 11.30 12.52 5.36
CA SER A 206 9.88 12.61 5.73
C SER A 206 9.62 12.38 7.23
N GLY A 207 10.65 12.17 8.04
CA GLY A 207 10.52 11.89 9.47
C GLY A 207 10.12 10.44 9.80
N ARG A 208 10.13 9.54 8.83
CA ARG A 208 9.89 8.10 9.05
C ARG A 208 11.15 7.43 9.57
N VAL A 209 10.99 6.39 10.36
CA VAL A 209 12.12 5.62 10.89
C VAL A 209 12.86 4.94 9.73
N LYS A 210 14.14 5.31 9.55
CA LYS A 210 15.03 4.71 8.58
C LYS A 210 15.74 3.51 9.20
N THR A 211 16.27 3.68 10.41
CA THR A 211 17.01 2.64 11.15
C THR A 211 16.62 2.66 12.62
N ILE A 212 16.43 1.48 13.20
CA ILE A 212 16.14 1.29 14.61
C ILE A 212 17.00 0.17 15.18
N LYS A 213 17.49 0.37 16.43
CA LYS A 213 18.26 -0.61 17.19
C LYS A 213 17.38 -1.29 18.21
N PHE A 214 17.50 -2.61 18.31
CA PHE A 214 16.94 -3.47 19.34
C PHE A 214 18.08 -4.26 19.98
N GLY A 215 18.55 -3.84 21.15
CA GLY A 215 19.69 -4.47 21.82
C GLY A 215 20.94 -4.51 20.94
N ASN A 216 21.34 -5.73 20.55
CA ASN A 216 22.49 -5.96 19.67
C ASN A 216 22.16 -5.93 18.14
N LYS A 217 20.89 -5.69 17.76
CA LYS A 217 20.47 -5.65 16.35
C LYS A 217 20.11 -4.24 15.92
N GLU A 218 20.61 -3.85 14.77
CA GLU A 218 20.24 -2.63 14.05
C GLU A 218 19.60 -3.02 12.73
N ILE A 219 18.34 -2.62 12.52
CA ILE A 219 17.53 -3.03 11.38
C ILE A 219 16.84 -1.84 10.72
N ALA A 220 16.44 -2.01 9.45
CA ALA A 220 15.68 -1.00 8.73
C ALA A 220 14.30 -0.78 9.35
N GLY A 221 13.80 0.45 9.32
CA GLY A 221 12.45 0.77 9.78
C GLY A 221 11.36 -0.01 9.04
N THR A 222 11.56 -0.29 7.74
CA THR A 222 10.66 -1.13 6.93
C THR A 222 10.61 -2.57 7.42
N GLU A 223 11.72 -3.10 7.88
CA GLU A 223 11.81 -4.44 8.45
C GLU A 223 11.19 -4.49 9.84
N ALA A 224 11.48 -3.50 10.70
CA ALA A 224 10.82 -3.36 12.00
C ALA A 224 9.30 -3.28 11.84
N ARG A 225 8.80 -2.50 10.88
CA ARG A 225 7.37 -2.44 10.54
C ARG A 225 6.79 -3.82 10.27
N LYS A 226 7.47 -4.64 9.47
CA LYS A 226 7.04 -6.00 9.10
C LYS A 226 7.02 -6.93 10.31
N ILE A 227 8.13 -6.99 11.08
CA ILE A 227 8.28 -7.88 12.24
C ILE A 227 7.26 -7.56 13.32
N LEU A 228 7.05 -6.27 13.60
CA LEU A 228 6.17 -5.80 14.68
C LEU A 228 4.71 -5.64 14.26
N GLY A 229 4.39 -5.76 12.97
CA GLY A 229 3.04 -5.55 12.44
C GLY A 229 2.57 -4.10 12.51
N LEU A 230 3.49 -3.13 12.40
CA LEU A 230 3.16 -1.71 12.44
C LEU A 230 2.47 -1.26 11.13
N LYS A 231 1.55 -0.31 11.22
CA LYS A 231 0.81 0.20 10.07
C LYS A 231 1.69 1.00 9.10
N SER A 232 2.70 1.71 9.62
CA SER A 232 3.66 2.46 8.81
C SER A 232 5.04 2.48 9.46
N THR A 233 6.02 3.09 8.79
CA THR A 233 7.36 3.37 9.34
C THR A 233 7.45 4.73 10.05
N ASN A 234 6.34 5.48 10.10
CA ASN A 234 6.26 6.74 10.85
C ASN A 234 5.80 6.45 12.28
N PHE A 235 6.75 6.13 13.16
CA PHE A 235 6.44 5.78 14.55
C PHE A 235 7.46 6.33 15.52
N ILE A 236 7.03 6.46 16.78
CA ILE A 236 7.87 6.70 17.95
C ILE A 236 7.80 5.49 18.88
N VAL A 237 8.80 5.38 19.77
CA VAL A 237 8.94 4.30 20.74
C VAL A 237 8.96 4.86 22.15
N GLU A 238 8.17 4.27 23.04
CA GLU A 238 8.17 4.53 24.47
C GLU A 238 8.45 3.23 25.20
N ILE A 239 9.48 3.26 26.09
CA ILE A 239 9.89 2.10 26.89
C ILE A 239 9.27 2.23 28.28
N GLY A 240 8.26 1.41 28.56
CA GLY A 240 7.65 1.31 29.87
C GLY A 240 8.35 0.29 30.77
N GLU A 241 7.83 0.13 31.99
CA GLU A 241 8.38 -0.82 32.98
C GLU A 241 8.27 -2.26 32.48
N ASN A 242 7.10 -2.67 31.96
CA ASN A 242 6.81 -4.04 31.55
C ASN A 242 6.60 -4.21 30.04
N GLU A 243 6.35 -3.12 29.32
CA GLU A 243 5.97 -3.11 27.91
C GLU A 243 6.66 -2.02 27.12
N ILE A 244 6.65 -2.16 25.83
CA ILE A 244 7.16 -1.19 24.87
C ILE A 244 6.00 -0.80 23.94
N THR A 245 5.80 0.50 23.79
CA THR A 245 4.71 1.08 23.00
C THR A 245 5.27 1.73 21.75
N PHE A 246 4.71 1.34 20.60
CA PHE A 246 4.96 1.96 19.30
C PHE A 246 3.74 2.79 18.91
N SER A 247 3.85 4.10 18.93
CA SER A 247 2.80 5.02 18.45
C SER A 247 3.06 5.37 17.00
N VAL A 248 2.14 5.00 16.11
CA VAL A 248 2.32 5.00 14.66
C VAL A 248 1.40 6.03 14.01
N LYS A 249 1.91 6.82 13.07
CA LYS A 249 1.13 7.69 12.18
C LYS A 249 1.09 7.11 10.77
N GLY A 250 -0.10 7.17 10.15
CA GLY A 250 -0.33 6.67 8.80
C GLY A 250 -0.51 5.16 8.70
N ASN A 251 -0.88 4.72 7.49
CA ASN A 251 -1.13 3.32 7.16
C ASN A 251 -0.68 3.04 5.71
N GLY A 252 0.29 2.16 5.56
CA GLY A 252 0.90 1.81 4.28
C GLY A 252 2.36 2.27 4.18
N HIS A 253 2.91 2.11 2.99
CA HIS A 253 4.32 2.46 2.70
C HIS A 253 4.57 3.97 2.57
N GLY A 254 3.52 4.77 2.39
CA GLY A 254 3.61 6.22 2.33
C GLY A 254 4.01 6.81 0.97
N VAL A 255 4.24 6.01 -0.06
CA VAL A 255 4.72 6.48 -1.37
C VAL A 255 3.54 6.72 -2.33
N GLY A 256 3.59 7.85 -3.07
CA GLY A 256 2.61 8.18 -4.09
C GLY A 256 1.30 8.73 -3.53
N MET A 257 0.15 8.35 -4.11
CA MET A 257 -1.17 8.86 -3.70
C MET A 257 -1.58 8.29 -2.34
N SER A 258 -2.03 9.18 -1.46
CA SER A 258 -2.62 8.85 -0.16
C SER A 258 -4.13 8.85 -0.27
#